data_6c94884d3ea2acc4848f0beb1625e491
#
_entry.id   6c94884d3ea2acc4848f0beb1625e491
#
_cell.length_a   1.000
_cell.length_b   1.000
_cell.length_c   1.000
_cell.angle_alpha   90.00
_cell.angle_beta   90.00
_cell.angle_gamma   90.00
#
_symmetry.space_group_name_H-M   'P 1'
#
loop_
_entity.id
_entity.type
_entity.pdbx_description
1 polymer ?
#
loop_
_entity_poly.entity_id
_entity_poly.type
_entity_poly.pdbx_seq_one_letter_code
_entity_poly.pdbx_strand_id
1 'polypeptide(L)'
;MSLQKFIIDIKNFIAQNTDLVIDENPVGFPDTPFYYLFFPEKNVVLHCISLENTVDDATFFQKISQLFAQKDIRVIHLWEDIWQSKRSIVESRLMSIFGKSETIPARLTQVQRIDKPTLDKFLVNNHLQSKVNAKLKYGLFLPNRYFRVIQNEKILQENAHKDAFLVAVASFSNAKKFIRDEQEYRSYELIRFANYQGFTVVGGLNKLLKMFIDEHAPDDIMTYADADWSDGTNYEKIGFERIELTPPLTFELDNETFTRKLADENTKNKVFNSGNWKFLMKLKDDAARD
;
A
#
# COMPACT_ATOMS: atom_id res chain seq x y z
N MET A 1 23.13 -5.89 4.56
CA MET A 1 23.37 -6.93 3.49
C MET A 1 24.09 -6.21 2.37
N SER A 2 25.03 -6.83 1.60
CA SER A 2 25.63 -6.09 0.48
C SER A 2 24.60 -5.82 -0.61
N LEU A 3 24.75 -4.70 -1.35
CA LEU A 3 23.88 -4.36 -2.49
C LEU A 3 23.73 -5.56 -3.43
N GLN A 4 24.85 -6.22 -3.78
CA GLN A 4 24.81 -7.36 -4.68
C GLN A 4 23.95 -8.52 -4.14
N LYS A 5 24.04 -8.83 -2.84
CA LYS A 5 23.21 -9.87 -2.20
C LYS A 5 21.73 -9.48 -2.18
N PHE A 6 21.43 -8.21 -1.94
CA PHE A 6 20.05 -7.69 -1.97
C PHE A 6 19.42 -7.85 -3.36
N ILE A 7 20.14 -7.46 -4.42
CA ILE A 7 19.68 -7.60 -5.82
C ILE A 7 19.49 -9.07 -6.21
N ILE A 8 20.48 -9.93 -5.89
CA ILE A 8 20.39 -11.37 -6.18
C ILE A 8 19.16 -12.00 -5.47
N ASP A 9 18.90 -11.61 -4.25
CA ASP A 9 17.79 -12.14 -3.46
C ASP A 9 16.42 -11.77 -4.07
N ILE A 10 16.26 -10.52 -4.54
CA ILE A 10 15.06 -10.08 -5.27
C ILE A 10 14.93 -10.85 -6.60
N LYS A 11 16.00 -10.95 -7.38
CA LYS A 11 16.00 -11.65 -8.68
C LYS A 11 15.62 -13.12 -8.50
N ASN A 12 16.18 -13.79 -7.50
CA ASN A 12 15.85 -15.18 -7.21
C ASN A 12 14.37 -15.34 -6.85
N PHE A 13 13.83 -14.45 -6.02
CA PHE A 13 12.40 -14.46 -5.70
C PHE A 13 11.54 -14.30 -6.96
N ILE A 14 11.86 -13.34 -7.84
CA ILE A 14 11.12 -13.11 -9.09
C ILE A 14 11.18 -14.33 -10.00
N ALA A 15 12.39 -14.89 -10.22
CA ALA A 15 12.60 -16.04 -11.10
C ALA A 15 11.90 -17.32 -10.60
N GLN A 16 11.78 -17.49 -9.29
CA GLN A 16 11.05 -18.63 -8.70
C GLN A 16 9.53 -18.53 -8.82
N ASN A 17 8.99 -17.34 -8.98
CA ASN A 17 7.54 -17.08 -8.90
C ASN A 17 6.95 -16.52 -10.20
N THR A 18 7.77 -16.16 -11.18
CA THR A 18 7.32 -15.56 -12.45
C THR A 18 8.25 -15.93 -13.61
N ASP A 19 7.75 -15.79 -14.83
CA ASP A 19 8.53 -15.89 -16.07
C ASP A 19 8.90 -14.50 -16.63
N LEU A 20 8.83 -13.44 -15.79
CA LEU A 20 9.08 -12.07 -16.24
C LEU A 20 10.54 -11.85 -16.60
N VAL A 21 10.77 -11.22 -17.73
CA VAL A 21 12.09 -10.76 -18.15
C VAL A 21 12.49 -9.55 -17.31
N ILE A 22 13.76 -9.55 -16.85
CA ILE A 22 14.35 -8.45 -16.09
C ILE A 22 15.42 -7.80 -16.97
N ASP A 23 15.29 -6.49 -17.19
CA ASP A 23 16.33 -5.66 -17.77
C ASP A 23 17.02 -4.88 -16.63
N GLU A 24 18.33 -5.03 -16.51
CA GLU A 24 19.10 -4.50 -15.37
C GLU A 24 19.77 -3.18 -15.76
N ASN A 25 19.50 -2.11 -15.03
CA ASN A 25 20.01 -0.75 -15.27
C ASN A 25 19.95 -0.32 -16.75
N PRO A 26 18.75 -0.27 -17.36
CA PRO A 26 18.61 0.03 -18.79
C PRO A 26 19.23 1.38 -19.15
N VAL A 27 19.88 1.44 -20.31
CA VAL A 27 20.43 2.69 -20.84
C VAL A 27 19.32 3.73 -21.02
N GLY A 28 19.59 4.98 -20.62
CA GLY A 28 18.64 6.09 -20.71
C GLY A 28 17.64 6.19 -19.57
N PHE A 29 17.81 5.38 -18.52
CA PHE A 29 17.12 5.61 -17.25
C PHE A 29 17.81 6.74 -16.46
N PRO A 30 17.08 7.39 -15.51
CA PRO A 30 17.66 8.44 -14.67
C PRO A 30 18.87 7.94 -13.88
N ASP A 31 19.88 8.79 -13.73
CA ASP A 31 21.06 8.48 -12.92
C ASP A 31 20.67 8.28 -11.45
N THR A 32 21.24 7.24 -10.85
CA THR A 32 21.01 6.87 -9.45
C THR A 32 22.24 6.18 -8.87
N PRO A 33 22.56 6.37 -7.58
CA PRO A 33 23.56 5.55 -6.89
C PRO A 33 23.05 4.14 -6.53
N PHE A 34 21.81 3.84 -6.87
CA PHE A 34 21.13 2.58 -6.56
C PHE A 34 20.96 1.73 -7.81
N TYR A 35 20.11 0.69 -7.76
CA TYR A 35 19.97 -0.28 -8.83
C TYR A 35 18.55 -0.35 -9.39
N TYR A 36 18.41 -0.46 -10.71
CA TYR A 36 17.13 -0.67 -11.37
C TYR A 36 16.97 -2.11 -11.84
N LEU A 37 15.79 -2.68 -11.55
CA LEU A 37 15.28 -3.89 -12.17
C LEU A 37 14.02 -3.51 -12.93
N PHE A 38 14.11 -3.47 -14.25
CA PHE A 38 12.97 -3.10 -15.11
C PHE A 38 12.28 -4.35 -15.64
N PHE A 39 10.95 -4.32 -15.63
CA PHE A 39 10.05 -5.36 -16.11
C PHE A 39 9.27 -4.82 -17.32
N PRO A 40 9.79 -4.97 -18.55
CA PRO A 40 9.19 -4.36 -19.75
C PRO A 40 7.73 -4.76 -19.97
N GLU A 41 7.40 -6.03 -19.77
CA GLU A 41 6.03 -6.56 -19.94
C GLU A 41 5.00 -5.95 -19.00
N LYS A 42 5.44 -5.38 -17.88
CA LYS A 42 4.59 -4.77 -16.86
C LYS A 42 4.69 -3.25 -16.81
N ASN A 43 5.66 -2.70 -17.56
CA ASN A 43 6.01 -1.29 -17.51
C ASN A 43 6.29 -0.80 -16.08
N VAL A 44 7.02 -1.62 -15.30
CA VAL A 44 7.34 -1.42 -13.89
C VAL A 44 8.84 -1.47 -13.69
N VAL A 45 9.35 -0.53 -12.89
CA VAL A 45 10.73 -0.50 -12.40
C VAL A 45 10.73 -0.72 -10.88
N LEU A 46 11.55 -1.65 -10.40
CA LEU A 46 11.98 -1.67 -9.01
C LEU A 46 13.26 -0.86 -8.91
N HIS A 47 13.20 0.27 -8.21
CA HIS A 47 14.35 1.05 -7.80
C HIS A 47 14.81 0.50 -6.45
N CYS A 48 15.84 -0.35 -6.49
CA CYS A 48 16.34 -1.10 -5.35
C CYS A 48 17.34 -0.26 -4.56
N ILE A 49 16.91 0.24 -3.39
CA ILE A 49 17.63 1.21 -2.58
C ILE A 49 18.34 0.46 -1.45
N SER A 50 19.68 0.33 -1.58
CA SER A 50 20.50 -0.29 -0.55
C SER A 50 20.84 0.70 0.56
N LEU A 51 21.15 0.16 1.74
CA LEU A 51 21.59 0.96 2.90
C LEU A 51 23.08 1.31 2.86
N GLU A 52 23.83 0.76 1.88
CA GLU A 52 25.25 1.07 1.68
C GLU A 52 25.46 2.44 1.00
N ASN A 53 24.47 2.85 0.19
CA ASN A 53 24.51 4.13 -0.53
C ASN A 53 23.53 5.10 0.12
N THR A 54 23.88 6.38 0.09
CA THR A 54 23.05 7.46 0.63
C THR A 54 22.83 8.56 -0.39
N VAL A 55 21.73 9.29 -0.22
CA VAL A 55 21.46 10.55 -0.90
C VAL A 55 21.12 11.59 0.17
N ASP A 56 21.58 12.81 -0.03
CA ASP A 56 21.34 13.89 0.95
C ASP A 56 20.02 14.64 0.68
N ASP A 57 19.55 14.59 -0.57
CA ASP A 57 18.30 15.26 -0.97
C ASP A 57 17.10 14.32 -0.78
N ALA A 58 16.27 14.59 0.22
CA ALA A 58 15.05 13.82 0.47
C ALA A 58 14.08 13.82 -0.73
N THR A 59 14.13 14.87 -1.61
CA THR A 59 13.28 14.94 -2.80
C THR A 59 13.79 14.09 -3.97
N PHE A 60 14.97 13.49 -3.85
CA PHE A 60 15.59 12.67 -4.91
C PHE A 60 14.63 11.60 -5.46
N PHE A 61 13.98 10.85 -4.58
CA PHE A 61 13.07 9.76 -4.99
C PHE A 61 11.81 10.29 -5.69
N GLN A 62 11.28 11.44 -5.27
CA GLN A 62 10.17 12.09 -5.97
C GLN A 62 10.56 12.52 -7.39
N LYS A 63 11.77 13.07 -7.56
CA LYS A 63 12.31 13.46 -8.89
C LYS A 63 12.45 12.23 -9.79
N ILE A 64 12.98 11.12 -9.28
CA ILE A 64 13.06 9.84 -10.01
C ILE A 64 11.67 9.38 -10.43
N SER A 65 10.69 9.39 -9.53
CA SER A 65 9.30 9.01 -9.84
C SER A 65 8.70 9.87 -10.95
N GLN A 66 8.94 11.19 -10.93
CA GLN A 66 8.46 12.11 -11.96
C GLN A 66 9.08 11.82 -13.34
N LEU A 67 10.40 11.54 -13.39
CA LEU A 67 11.08 11.21 -14.63
C LEU A 67 10.56 9.89 -15.25
N PHE A 68 10.26 8.89 -14.45
CA PHE A 68 9.64 7.65 -14.91
C PHE A 68 8.17 7.86 -15.34
N ALA A 69 7.41 8.66 -14.61
CA ALA A 69 6.02 8.98 -14.96
C ALA A 69 5.91 9.67 -16.33
N GLN A 70 6.88 10.51 -16.71
CA GLN A 70 6.95 11.13 -18.06
C GLN A 70 7.13 10.10 -19.18
N LYS A 71 7.63 8.90 -18.86
CA LYS A 71 7.79 7.77 -19.78
C LYS A 71 6.67 6.74 -19.66
N ASP A 72 5.62 7.04 -18.88
CA ASP A 72 4.53 6.13 -18.52
C ASP A 72 5.02 4.83 -17.85
N ILE A 73 6.14 4.90 -17.13
CA ILE A 73 6.72 3.79 -16.39
C ILE A 73 6.41 3.96 -14.90
N ARG A 74 5.84 2.93 -14.29
CA ARG A 74 5.62 2.90 -12.85
C ARG A 74 6.91 2.53 -12.13
N VAL A 75 7.31 3.33 -11.13
CA VAL A 75 8.45 3.03 -10.28
C VAL A 75 7.99 2.62 -8.87
N ILE A 76 8.69 1.64 -8.31
CA ILE A 76 8.56 1.20 -6.92
C ILE A 76 9.90 1.42 -6.26
N HIS A 77 9.96 2.26 -5.23
CA HIS A 77 11.15 2.46 -4.43
C HIS A 77 11.22 1.36 -3.36
N LEU A 78 11.97 0.30 -3.67
CA LEU A 78 12.13 -0.85 -2.79
C LEU A 78 13.36 -0.69 -1.91
N TRP A 79 13.14 -0.33 -0.67
CA TRP A 79 14.18 -0.16 0.33
C TRP A 79 14.64 -1.50 0.92
N GLU A 80 15.93 -1.65 1.10
CA GLU A 80 16.56 -2.85 1.66
C GLU A 80 16.06 -3.19 3.07
N ASP A 81 15.89 -2.21 3.96
CA ASP A 81 15.36 -2.42 5.31
C ASP A 81 13.92 -2.95 5.29
N ILE A 82 13.09 -2.47 4.38
CA ILE A 82 11.71 -2.95 4.18
C ILE A 82 11.72 -4.38 3.61
N TRP A 83 12.60 -4.67 2.66
CA TRP A 83 12.80 -6.02 2.15
C TRP A 83 13.18 -7.01 3.25
N GLN A 84 14.09 -6.63 4.14
CA GLN A 84 14.55 -7.49 5.22
C GLN A 84 13.53 -7.66 6.34
N SER A 85 12.90 -6.57 6.77
CA SER A 85 11.98 -6.60 7.93
C SER A 85 10.55 -7.02 7.59
N LYS A 86 10.11 -6.86 6.32
CA LYS A 86 8.72 -7.10 5.87
C LYS A 86 8.64 -8.00 4.63
N ARG A 87 9.61 -8.91 4.47
CA ARG A 87 9.81 -9.68 3.26
C ARG A 87 8.54 -10.31 2.69
N SER A 88 7.81 -11.09 3.48
CA SER A 88 6.59 -11.77 2.99
C SER A 88 5.50 -10.81 2.50
N ILE A 89 5.39 -9.63 3.13
CA ILE A 89 4.45 -8.59 2.71
C ILE A 89 4.91 -7.95 1.40
N VAL A 90 6.21 -7.66 1.27
CA VAL A 90 6.82 -7.13 0.04
C VAL A 90 6.63 -8.10 -1.12
N GLU A 91 6.97 -9.37 -0.93
CA GLU A 91 6.81 -10.43 -1.92
C GLU A 91 5.35 -10.53 -2.40
N SER A 92 4.39 -10.55 -1.47
CA SER A 92 2.95 -10.56 -1.80
C SER A 92 2.52 -9.31 -2.60
N ARG A 93 3.03 -8.12 -2.25
CA ARG A 93 2.72 -6.88 -2.98
C ARG A 93 3.31 -6.89 -4.39
N LEU A 94 4.54 -7.36 -4.56
CA LEU A 94 5.17 -7.50 -5.88
C LEU A 94 4.38 -8.47 -6.75
N MET A 95 3.97 -9.64 -6.21
CA MET A 95 3.11 -10.58 -6.92
C MET A 95 1.79 -9.96 -7.34
N SER A 96 1.17 -9.13 -6.48
CA SER A 96 -0.05 -8.41 -6.83
C SER A 96 0.18 -7.39 -7.95
N ILE A 97 1.29 -6.62 -7.92
CA ILE A 97 1.67 -5.66 -8.96
C ILE A 97 1.92 -6.37 -10.30
N PHE A 98 2.53 -7.55 -10.28
CA PHE A 98 2.78 -8.36 -11.47
C PHE A 98 1.55 -9.15 -11.95
N GLY A 99 0.41 -9.07 -11.23
CA GLY A 99 -0.83 -9.75 -11.59
C GLY A 99 -0.81 -11.25 -11.31
N LYS A 100 0.01 -11.70 -10.35
CA LYS A 100 0.19 -13.10 -9.96
C LYS A 100 -0.51 -13.47 -8.63
N SER A 101 -1.23 -12.53 -7.98
CA SER A 101 -2.03 -12.83 -6.78
C SER A 101 -3.33 -13.55 -7.13
N GLU A 102 -3.79 -14.42 -6.23
CA GLU A 102 -5.13 -15.00 -6.34
C GLU A 102 -6.21 -13.93 -6.19
N THR A 103 -7.28 -14.03 -6.95
CA THR A 103 -8.37 -13.04 -6.92
C THR A 103 -9.61 -13.58 -6.21
N ILE A 104 -10.14 -12.77 -5.29
CA ILE A 104 -11.42 -13.04 -4.62
C ILE A 104 -12.40 -11.95 -5.01
N PRO A 105 -13.52 -12.28 -5.70
CA PRO A 105 -14.56 -11.29 -5.99
C PRO A 105 -15.22 -10.78 -4.71
N ALA A 106 -15.25 -9.48 -4.48
CA ALA A 106 -15.86 -8.89 -3.27
C ALA A 106 -17.34 -9.25 -3.08
N ARG A 107 -18.07 -9.55 -4.17
CA ARG A 107 -19.48 -9.99 -4.11
C ARG A 107 -19.67 -11.29 -3.31
N LEU A 108 -18.62 -12.12 -3.19
CA LEU A 108 -18.67 -13.37 -2.42
C LEU A 108 -18.40 -13.16 -0.93
N THR A 109 -17.97 -11.99 -0.53
CA THR A 109 -17.60 -11.65 0.86
C THR A 109 -18.75 -10.97 1.59
N GLN A 110 -18.66 -10.94 2.91
CA GLN A 110 -19.55 -10.20 3.80
C GLN A 110 -18.75 -9.15 4.57
N VAL A 111 -19.30 -7.93 4.69
CA VAL A 111 -18.70 -6.87 5.52
C VAL A 111 -19.16 -7.08 6.97
N GLN A 112 -18.21 -7.02 7.90
CA GLN A 112 -18.50 -7.02 9.34
C GLN A 112 -17.60 -6.00 10.03
N ARG A 113 -18.09 -5.40 11.12
CA ARG A 113 -17.22 -4.65 12.05
C ARG A 113 -16.28 -5.60 12.76
N ILE A 114 -15.04 -5.18 12.95
CA ILE A 114 -14.02 -5.95 13.66
C ILE A 114 -13.48 -5.14 14.84
N ASP A 115 -12.93 -5.84 15.81
CA ASP A 115 -12.30 -5.22 16.96
C ASP A 115 -10.83 -4.81 16.68
N LYS A 116 -10.23 -4.10 17.62
CA LYS A 116 -8.84 -3.63 17.48
C LYS A 116 -7.84 -4.78 17.43
N PRO A 117 -7.90 -5.82 18.28
CA PRO A 117 -6.99 -6.97 18.22
C PRO A 117 -7.01 -7.67 16.86
N THR A 118 -8.19 -7.88 16.28
CA THR A 118 -8.35 -8.49 14.93
C THR A 118 -7.71 -7.62 13.85
N LEU A 119 -7.98 -6.30 13.87
CA LEU A 119 -7.35 -5.36 12.93
C LEU A 119 -5.82 -5.37 13.07
N ASP A 120 -5.31 -5.22 14.30
CA ASP A 120 -3.87 -5.14 14.57
C ASP A 120 -3.15 -6.42 14.11
N LYS A 121 -3.71 -7.60 14.42
CA LYS A 121 -3.17 -8.89 13.96
C LYS A 121 -3.15 -8.97 12.43
N PHE A 122 -4.23 -8.54 11.77
CA PHE A 122 -4.30 -8.55 10.32
C PHE A 122 -3.27 -7.61 9.69
N LEU A 123 -3.18 -6.36 10.16
CA LEU A 123 -2.28 -5.36 9.60
C LEU A 123 -0.79 -5.69 9.82
N VAL A 124 -0.43 -6.27 10.97
CA VAL A 124 0.96 -6.71 11.23
C VAL A 124 1.43 -7.72 10.18
N ASN A 125 0.54 -8.60 9.75
CA ASN A 125 0.87 -9.67 8.81
C ASN A 125 0.66 -9.28 7.33
N ASN A 126 -0.09 -8.22 7.02
CA ASN A 126 -0.53 -7.95 5.65
C ASN A 126 -0.29 -6.50 5.18
N HIS A 127 0.23 -5.60 6.03
CA HIS A 127 0.44 -4.20 5.67
C HIS A 127 1.83 -3.69 6.06
N LEU A 128 2.52 -2.98 5.17
CA LEU A 128 3.88 -2.48 5.40
C LEU A 128 3.97 -1.54 6.63
N GLN A 129 2.99 -0.69 6.83
CA GLN A 129 2.94 0.26 7.94
C GLN A 129 2.30 -0.31 9.22
N SER A 130 1.96 -1.61 9.25
CA SER A 130 1.49 -2.34 10.43
C SER A 130 0.32 -1.67 11.20
N LYS A 131 0.35 -1.73 12.55
CA LYS A 131 -0.73 -1.28 13.44
C LYS A 131 -1.05 0.20 13.30
N VAL A 132 -2.32 0.53 13.55
CA VAL A 132 -2.81 1.90 13.54
C VAL A 132 -3.86 2.11 14.62
N ASN A 133 -3.95 3.33 15.12
CA ASN A 133 -5.04 3.71 16.02
C ASN A 133 -6.23 4.23 15.17
N ALA A 134 -7.22 3.36 14.98
CA ALA A 134 -8.43 3.66 14.20
C ALA A 134 -9.68 3.49 15.05
N LYS A 135 -10.69 4.33 14.83
CA LYS A 135 -11.96 4.24 15.55
C LYS A 135 -12.89 3.23 14.92
N LEU A 136 -13.07 3.30 13.61
CA LEU A 136 -14.00 2.46 12.86
C LEU A 136 -13.20 1.43 12.07
N LYS A 137 -13.61 0.17 12.16
CA LYS A 137 -12.84 -0.97 11.64
C LYS A 137 -13.77 -1.99 11.03
N TYR A 138 -13.48 -2.37 9.78
CA TYR A 138 -14.30 -3.29 9.00
C TYR A 138 -13.43 -4.38 8.40
N GLY A 139 -13.98 -5.59 8.29
CA GLY A 139 -13.38 -6.71 7.61
C GLY A 139 -14.29 -7.25 6.51
N LEU A 140 -13.67 -7.77 5.45
CA LEU A 140 -14.34 -8.60 4.46
C LEU A 140 -14.10 -10.06 4.80
N PHE A 141 -15.17 -10.80 5.05
CA PHE A 141 -15.17 -12.21 5.36
C PHE A 141 -15.68 -13.02 4.18
N LEU A 142 -14.87 -13.97 3.71
CA LEU A 142 -15.28 -14.98 2.72
C LEU A 142 -15.94 -16.14 3.46
N PRO A 143 -17.25 -16.40 3.30
CA PRO A 143 -17.93 -17.56 3.90
C PRO A 143 -17.36 -18.89 3.37
N ASN A 144 -17.37 -19.93 4.21
CA ASN A 144 -16.79 -21.25 3.88
C ASN A 144 -17.38 -21.88 2.62
N ARG A 145 -18.68 -21.65 2.34
CA ARG A 145 -19.34 -22.12 1.09
C ARG A 145 -18.68 -21.60 -0.20
N TYR A 146 -17.84 -20.56 -0.09
CA TYR A 146 -17.10 -19.98 -1.22
C TYR A 146 -15.60 -20.28 -1.17
N PHE A 147 -15.10 -21.11 -0.25
CA PHE A 147 -13.68 -21.44 -0.16
C PHE A 147 -13.13 -22.11 -1.42
N ARG A 148 -14.00 -22.66 -2.26
CA ARG A 148 -13.61 -23.21 -3.58
C ARG A 148 -12.94 -22.19 -4.52
N VAL A 149 -13.01 -20.88 -4.24
CA VAL A 149 -12.30 -19.85 -5.03
C VAL A 149 -10.85 -19.68 -4.62
N ILE A 150 -10.44 -20.25 -3.49
CA ILE A 150 -9.06 -20.24 -3.00
C ILE A 150 -8.33 -21.43 -3.63
N GLN A 151 -7.22 -21.16 -4.31
CA GLN A 151 -6.39 -22.20 -4.94
C GLN A 151 -5.25 -22.65 -4.01
N ASN A 152 -4.82 -21.78 -3.09
CA ASN A 152 -3.76 -22.09 -2.14
C ASN A 152 -4.22 -23.11 -1.10
N GLU A 153 -3.79 -24.39 -1.29
CA GLU A 153 -4.17 -25.51 -0.43
C GLU A 153 -3.81 -25.32 1.05
N LYS A 154 -2.66 -24.71 1.34
CA LYS A 154 -2.24 -24.41 2.70
C LYS A 154 -3.21 -23.48 3.39
N ILE A 155 -3.61 -22.38 2.73
CA ILE A 155 -4.58 -21.43 3.25
C ILE A 155 -5.96 -22.08 3.42
N LEU A 156 -6.37 -22.94 2.49
CA LEU A 156 -7.60 -23.74 2.61
C LEU A 156 -7.58 -24.63 3.86
N GLN A 157 -6.51 -25.40 4.06
CA GLN A 157 -6.35 -26.29 5.22
C GLN A 157 -6.35 -25.53 6.55
N GLU A 158 -5.62 -24.40 6.62
CA GLU A 158 -5.54 -23.56 7.83
C GLU A 158 -6.89 -22.92 8.20
N ASN A 159 -7.80 -22.75 7.24
CA ASN A 159 -9.09 -22.10 7.43
C ASN A 159 -10.30 -23.05 7.30
N ALA A 160 -10.10 -24.33 6.96
CA ALA A 160 -11.17 -25.31 6.69
C ALA A 160 -12.19 -25.46 7.83
N HIS A 161 -11.75 -25.24 9.07
CA HIS A 161 -12.59 -25.35 10.28
C HIS A 161 -13.38 -24.06 10.59
N LYS A 162 -13.19 -22.98 9.83
CA LYS A 162 -13.83 -21.68 10.09
C LYS A 162 -15.09 -21.53 9.24
N ASP A 163 -16.09 -20.85 9.79
CA ASP A 163 -17.30 -20.46 9.06
C ASP A 163 -17.03 -19.39 8.00
N ALA A 164 -16.01 -18.56 8.23
CA ALA A 164 -15.58 -17.53 7.29
C ALA A 164 -14.10 -17.19 7.47
N PHE A 165 -13.47 -16.73 6.38
CA PHE A 165 -12.07 -16.30 6.33
C PHE A 165 -11.98 -14.80 6.11
N LEU A 166 -11.25 -14.09 6.98
CA LEU A 166 -11.00 -12.65 6.86
C LEU A 166 -9.97 -12.38 5.75
N VAL A 167 -10.43 -11.81 4.63
CA VAL A 167 -9.63 -11.64 3.41
C VAL A 167 -9.18 -10.20 3.14
N ALA A 168 -9.82 -9.21 3.76
CA ALA A 168 -9.38 -7.82 3.69
C ALA A 168 -9.91 -7.02 4.88
N VAL A 169 -9.24 -5.91 5.20
CA VAL A 169 -9.68 -4.97 6.24
C VAL A 169 -9.60 -3.53 5.75
N ALA A 170 -10.47 -2.67 6.30
CA ALA A 170 -10.34 -1.22 6.22
C ALA A 170 -10.52 -0.60 7.59
N SER A 171 -9.82 0.51 7.83
CA SER A 171 -9.91 1.25 9.08
C SER A 171 -10.03 2.75 8.83
N PHE A 172 -10.89 3.41 9.62
CA PHE A 172 -11.20 4.81 9.46
C PHE A 172 -11.00 5.57 10.77
N SER A 173 -10.74 6.88 10.65
CA SER A 173 -10.65 7.82 11.77
C SER A 173 -12.01 8.06 12.43
N ASN A 174 -12.01 8.84 13.50
CA ASN A 174 -13.21 9.58 13.90
C ASN A 174 -13.55 10.65 12.87
N ALA A 175 -14.82 11.07 12.85
CA ALA A 175 -15.21 12.29 12.15
C ALA A 175 -14.42 13.49 12.67
N LYS A 176 -13.80 14.22 11.76
CA LYS A 176 -13.39 15.61 12.01
C LYS A 176 -14.56 16.48 11.64
N LYS A 177 -15.12 17.16 12.64
CA LYS A 177 -16.27 18.06 12.47
C LYS A 177 -15.79 19.50 12.44
N PHE A 178 -16.25 20.25 11.48
CA PHE A 178 -16.02 21.69 11.38
C PHE A 178 -17.24 22.37 10.73
N ILE A 179 -17.36 23.69 10.94
CA ILE A 179 -18.40 24.47 10.30
C ILE A 179 -17.88 25.02 8.98
N ARG A 180 -18.61 24.76 7.90
CA ARG A 180 -18.37 25.30 6.58
C ARG A 180 -19.69 25.85 6.06
N ASP A 181 -19.72 27.12 5.67
CA ASP A 181 -20.93 27.79 5.17
C ASP A 181 -22.15 27.62 6.12
N GLU A 182 -21.91 27.83 7.43
CA GLU A 182 -22.88 27.69 8.52
C GLU A 182 -23.44 26.26 8.75
N GLN A 183 -22.89 25.25 8.06
CA GLN A 183 -23.30 23.85 8.20
C GLN A 183 -22.22 23.01 8.84
N GLU A 184 -22.62 22.01 9.64
CA GLU A 184 -21.70 20.99 10.14
C GLU A 184 -21.20 20.13 8.97
N TYR A 185 -19.89 20.02 8.83
CA TYR A 185 -19.20 19.22 7.83
C TYR A 185 -18.43 18.09 8.52
N ARG A 186 -18.57 16.87 8.02
CA ARG A 186 -17.97 15.67 8.60
C ARG A 186 -16.99 15.03 7.63
N SER A 187 -15.69 15.18 7.91
CA SER A 187 -14.62 14.59 7.16
C SER A 187 -14.05 13.37 7.90
N TYR A 188 -13.75 12.32 7.16
CA TYR A 188 -13.13 11.11 7.69
C TYR A 188 -11.86 10.78 6.91
N GLU A 189 -10.98 9.99 7.54
CA GLU A 189 -9.81 9.44 6.88
C GLU A 189 -9.94 7.92 6.77
N LEU A 190 -9.80 7.38 5.55
CA LEU A 190 -9.46 5.97 5.33
C LEU A 190 -7.98 5.80 5.66
N ILE A 191 -7.68 5.31 6.87
CA ILE A 191 -6.31 5.25 7.39
C ILE A 191 -5.55 4.07 6.80
N ARG A 192 -6.19 2.88 6.70
CA ARG A 192 -5.58 1.67 6.15
C ARG A 192 -6.59 0.84 5.37
N PHE A 193 -6.11 0.28 4.28
CA PHE A 193 -6.75 -0.81 3.57
C PHE A 193 -5.70 -1.88 3.27
N ALA A 194 -6.01 -3.14 3.55
CA ALA A 194 -5.13 -4.27 3.24
C ALA A 194 -5.94 -5.49 2.82
N ASN A 195 -5.41 -6.21 1.82
CA ASN A 195 -5.82 -7.58 1.52
C ASN A 195 -4.95 -8.57 2.30
N TYR A 196 -5.44 -9.78 2.50
CA TYR A 196 -4.63 -10.88 3.01
C TYR A 196 -3.53 -11.21 2.00
N GLN A 197 -2.32 -11.55 2.48
CA GLN A 197 -1.16 -11.88 1.62
C GLN A 197 -1.53 -12.96 0.60
N GLY A 198 -1.06 -12.78 -0.63
CA GLY A 198 -1.34 -13.67 -1.76
C GLY A 198 -2.67 -13.41 -2.45
N PHE A 199 -3.56 -12.59 -1.90
CA PHE A 199 -4.87 -12.30 -2.48
C PHE A 199 -5.04 -10.84 -2.90
N THR A 200 -5.86 -10.65 -3.94
CA THR A 200 -6.46 -9.37 -4.31
C THR A 200 -7.99 -9.50 -4.25
N VAL A 201 -8.63 -8.81 -3.32
CA VAL A 201 -10.10 -8.78 -3.24
C VAL A 201 -10.62 -7.74 -4.21
N VAL A 202 -11.02 -8.20 -5.41
CA VAL A 202 -11.49 -7.33 -6.50
C VAL A 202 -12.81 -6.65 -6.11
N GLY A 203 -12.80 -5.31 -6.07
CA GLY A 203 -13.91 -4.50 -5.59
C GLY A 203 -14.02 -4.44 -4.06
N GLY A 204 -13.02 -4.97 -3.32
CA GLY A 204 -13.03 -5.06 -1.86
C GLY A 204 -13.10 -3.69 -1.19
N LEU A 205 -12.24 -2.75 -1.61
CA LEU A 205 -12.23 -1.40 -1.07
C LEU A 205 -13.57 -0.68 -1.34
N ASN A 206 -14.11 -0.79 -2.56
CA ASN A 206 -15.41 -0.19 -2.89
C ASN A 206 -16.53 -0.71 -1.99
N LYS A 207 -16.54 -2.02 -1.72
CA LYS A 207 -17.55 -2.63 -0.87
C LYS A 207 -17.46 -2.14 0.58
N LEU A 208 -16.23 -1.98 1.09
CA LEU A 208 -15.99 -1.44 2.44
C LEU A 208 -16.33 0.05 2.52
N LEU A 209 -15.97 0.85 1.50
CA LEU A 209 -16.33 2.26 1.41
C LEU A 209 -17.84 2.45 1.35
N LYS A 210 -18.54 1.66 0.51
CA LYS A 210 -20.00 1.74 0.43
C LYS A 210 -20.64 1.50 1.79
N MET A 211 -20.27 0.43 2.49
CA MET A 211 -20.80 0.13 3.83
C MET A 211 -20.50 1.27 4.82
N PHE A 212 -19.30 1.84 4.77
CA PHE A 212 -18.90 2.95 5.61
C PHE A 212 -19.72 4.22 5.31
N ILE A 213 -19.94 4.54 4.04
CA ILE A 213 -20.74 5.70 3.59
C ILE A 213 -22.20 5.54 4.01
N ASP A 214 -22.78 4.37 3.77
CA ASP A 214 -24.17 4.06 4.14
C ASP A 214 -24.40 4.19 5.67
N GLU A 215 -23.39 3.84 6.47
CA GLU A 215 -23.49 3.82 7.94
C GLU A 215 -23.19 5.17 8.59
N HIS A 216 -22.30 5.97 8.03
CA HIS A 216 -21.78 7.19 8.66
C HIS A 216 -22.15 8.48 7.94
N ALA A 217 -22.63 8.41 6.70
CA ALA A 217 -23.00 9.55 5.87
C ALA A 217 -21.93 10.68 5.93
N PRO A 218 -20.65 10.40 5.55
CA PRO A 218 -19.60 11.40 5.55
C PRO A 218 -19.84 12.44 4.45
N ASP A 219 -19.37 13.68 4.64
CA ASP A 219 -19.37 14.69 3.58
C ASP A 219 -18.16 14.51 2.64
N ASP A 220 -17.05 14.02 3.20
CA ASP A 220 -15.90 13.55 2.42
C ASP A 220 -15.12 12.42 3.13
N ILE A 221 -14.27 11.76 2.35
CA ILE A 221 -13.29 10.80 2.84
C ILE A 221 -11.93 11.13 2.24
N MET A 222 -10.94 11.39 3.09
CA MET A 222 -9.55 11.53 2.66
C MET A 222 -8.77 10.24 2.83
N THR A 223 -7.69 10.06 2.06
CA THR A 223 -6.74 8.95 2.25
C THR A 223 -5.36 9.33 1.74
N TYR A 224 -4.36 8.56 2.15
CA TYR A 224 -2.98 8.71 1.71
C TYR A 224 -2.45 7.41 1.11
N ALA A 225 -1.82 7.50 -0.05
CA ALA A 225 -1.11 6.40 -0.68
C ALA A 225 0.39 6.63 -0.59
N ASP A 226 1.11 5.64 -0.09
CA ASP A 226 2.57 5.65 -0.01
C ASP A 226 3.19 5.77 -1.41
N ALA A 227 3.89 6.85 -1.67
CA ALA A 227 4.45 7.17 -2.99
C ALA A 227 5.65 6.27 -3.36
N ASP A 228 6.28 5.58 -2.40
CA ASP A 228 7.28 4.56 -2.71
C ASP A 228 6.66 3.35 -3.43
N TRP A 229 5.36 3.08 -3.21
CA TRP A 229 4.68 1.86 -3.65
C TRP A 229 3.54 2.08 -4.63
N SER A 230 3.01 3.28 -4.72
CA SER A 230 1.77 3.53 -5.45
C SER A 230 1.80 4.87 -6.17
N ASP A 231 1.36 4.85 -7.41
CA ASP A 231 1.04 6.05 -8.18
C ASP A 231 -0.35 6.62 -7.84
N GLY A 232 -1.13 5.91 -7.02
CA GLY A 232 -2.46 6.32 -6.61
C GLY A 232 -3.60 6.03 -7.60
N THR A 233 -3.33 5.56 -8.80
CA THR A 233 -4.32 5.32 -9.86
C THR A 233 -5.51 4.47 -9.39
N ASN A 234 -5.30 3.54 -8.46
CA ASN A 234 -6.38 2.72 -7.93
C ASN A 234 -7.40 3.52 -7.10
N TYR A 235 -6.99 4.59 -6.44
CA TYR A 235 -7.91 5.49 -5.73
C TYR A 235 -8.71 6.34 -6.70
N GLU A 236 -8.07 6.84 -7.76
CA GLU A 236 -8.74 7.63 -8.80
C GLU A 236 -9.86 6.82 -9.49
N LYS A 237 -9.60 5.53 -9.79
CA LYS A 237 -10.59 4.62 -10.40
C LYS A 237 -11.85 4.39 -9.55
N ILE A 238 -11.78 4.65 -8.26
CA ILE A 238 -12.92 4.47 -7.33
C ILE A 238 -13.53 5.79 -6.85
N GLY A 239 -13.17 6.91 -7.52
CA GLY A 239 -13.80 8.20 -7.31
C GLY A 239 -13.09 9.14 -6.34
N PHE A 240 -11.84 8.86 -5.96
CA PHE A 240 -11.01 9.81 -5.25
C PHE A 240 -10.33 10.78 -6.24
N GLU A 241 -10.29 12.04 -5.90
CA GLU A 241 -9.49 13.06 -6.58
C GLU A 241 -8.10 13.13 -5.95
N ARG A 242 -7.05 13.20 -6.77
CA ARG A 242 -5.70 13.44 -6.31
C ARG A 242 -5.54 14.91 -5.96
N ILE A 243 -5.08 15.21 -4.75
CA ILE A 243 -4.97 16.58 -4.23
C ILE A 243 -3.52 17.06 -4.30
N GLU A 244 -2.59 16.34 -3.68
CA GLU A 244 -1.19 16.75 -3.56
C GLU A 244 -0.27 15.56 -3.28
N LEU A 245 1.02 15.74 -3.55
CA LEU A 245 2.09 14.89 -3.04
C LEU A 245 2.69 15.58 -1.82
N THR A 246 2.64 14.91 -0.65
CA THR A 246 3.24 15.46 0.56
C THR A 246 4.76 15.49 0.47
N PRO A 247 5.44 16.38 1.22
CA PRO A 247 6.89 16.31 1.35
C PRO A 247 7.36 14.93 1.82
N PRO A 248 8.57 14.51 1.43
CA PRO A 248 9.21 13.31 1.95
C PRO A 248 9.38 13.40 3.47
N LEU A 249 9.28 12.25 4.14
CA LEU A 249 9.63 12.14 5.54
C LEU A 249 11.02 11.54 5.68
N THR A 250 11.77 12.05 6.64
CA THR A 250 13.09 11.53 7.02
C THR A 250 12.93 10.66 8.26
N PHE A 251 13.54 9.49 8.23
CA PHE A 251 13.52 8.56 9.35
C PHE A 251 14.93 8.21 9.79
N GLU A 252 15.08 7.98 11.08
CA GLU A 252 16.19 7.27 11.66
C GLU A 252 15.96 5.76 11.51
N LEU A 253 16.97 5.06 11.01
CA LEU A 253 16.93 3.61 10.86
C LEU A 253 17.74 2.94 11.97
N ASP A 254 17.08 2.05 12.70
CA ASP A 254 17.75 1.10 13.59
C ASP A 254 18.30 -0.06 12.74
N ASN A 255 19.63 -0.20 12.67
CA ASN A 255 20.31 -1.17 11.82
C ASN A 255 20.16 -2.63 12.27
N GLU A 256 19.76 -2.88 13.53
CA GLU A 256 19.56 -4.24 14.04
C GLU A 256 18.14 -4.75 13.78
N THR A 257 17.16 -3.89 14.02
CA THR A 257 15.74 -4.25 13.92
C THR A 257 15.10 -3.81 12.62
N PHE A 258 15.79 -3.00 11.80
CA PHE A 258 15.26 -2.32 10.62
C PHE A 258 13.97 -1.53 10.86
N THR A 259 13.81 -1.01 12.08
CA THR A 259 12.70 -0.14 12.43
C THR A 259 13.01 1.31 12.11
N ARG A 260 12.00 2.01 11.56
CA ARG A 260 12.08 3.42 11.21
C ARG A 260 11.38 4.26 12.29
N LYS A 261 12.05 5.31 12.77
CA LYS A 261 11.48 6.36 13.62
C LYS A 261 11.63 7.70 12.91
N LEU A 262 10.71 8.64 13.14
CA LEU A 262 10.89 10.00 12.60
C LEU A 262 12.24 10.55 13.06
N ALA A 263 13.02 11.05 12.10
CA ALA A 263 14.33 11.62 12.35
C ALA A 263 14.21 12.96 13.09
N ASP A 264 15.20 13.26 13.89
CA ASP A 264 15.45 14.58 14.45
C ASP A 264 16.69 15.24 13.78
N GLU A 265 17.06 16.43 14.26
CA GLU A 265 18.18 17.20 13.69
C GLU A 265 19.54 16.49 13.83
N ASN A 266 19.69 15.61 14.84
CA ASN A 266 20.95 14.91 15.18
C ASN A 266 21.07 13.52 14.55
N THR A 267 20.04 13.07 13.82
CA THR A 267 19.99 11.74 13.23
C THR A 267 21.13 11.55 12.21
N LYS A 268 21.91 10.48 12.38
CA LYS A 268 23.02 10.13 11.48
C LYS A 268 22.62 9.14 10.39
N ASN A 269 21.83 8.13 10.75
CA ASN A 269 21.39 7.06 9.86
C ASN A 269 20.03 7.42 9.26
N LYS A 270 20.02 8.18 8.17
CA LYS A 270 18.80 8.71 7.57
C LYS A 270 18.34 7.83 6.40
N VAL A 271 17.08 7.44 6.43
CA VAL A 271 16.34 6.91 5.28
C VAL A 271 15.12 7.79 5.01
N PHE A 272 14.64 7.78 3.79
CA PHE A 272 13.55 8.64 3.36
C PHE A 272 12.36 7.80 2.90
N ASN A 273 11.24 8.44 2.68
CA ASN A 273 10.20 7.96 1.78
C ASN A 273 9.97 9.02 0.69
N SER A 274 9.23 8.65 -0.34
CA SER A 274 8.83 9.59 -1.41
C SER A 274 7.64 10.47 -1.04
N GLY A 275 7.27 10.55 0.24
CA GLY A 275 6.04 11.19 0.68
C GLY A 275 4.80 10.33 0.45
N ASN A 276 3.64 10.95 0.47
CA ASN A 276 2.36 10.29 0.23
C ASN A 276 1.51 11.10 -0.74
N TRP A 277 0.86 10.42 -1.67
CA TRP A 277 -0.22 11.01 -2.45
C TRP A 277 -1.46 11.16 -1.58
N LYS A 278 -1.95 12.38 -1.43
CA LYS A 278 -3.20 12.68 -0.74
C LYS A 278 -4.36 12.65 -1.72
N PHE A 279 -5.42 11.98 -1.32
CA PHE A 279 -6.65 11.83 -2.10
C PHE A 279 -7.87 12.27 -1.30
N LEU A 280 -8.90 12.74 -1.98
CA LEU A 280 -10.17 13.17 -1.41
C LEU A 280 -11.33 12.62 -2.25
N MET A 281 -12.27 11.94 -1.60
CA MET A 281 -13.56 11.57 -2.19
C MET A 281 -14.62 12.51 -1.62
N LYS A 282 -15.17 13.41 -2.43
CA LYS A 282 -16.30 14.27 -2.09
C LYS A 282 -17.60 13.48 -2.24
N LEU A 283 -18.47 13.52 -1.24
CA LEU A 283 -19.74 12.80 -1.20
C LEU A 283 -20.92 13.74 -1.09
N LYS A 284 -20.68 14.97 -0.63
CA LYS A 284 -21.65 16.05 -0.62
C LYS A 284 -21.25 17.01 -1.75
N ASP A 285 -22.14 17.23 -2.70
CA ASP A 285 -21.91 18.19 -3.76
C ASP A 285 -21.81 19.61 -3.20
N ASP A 286 -20.81 20.37 -3.62
CA ASP A 286 -20.76 21.82 -3.40
C ASP A 286 -21.88 22.58 -4.19
N ALA A 287 -22.72 21.84 -4.93
CA ALA A 287 -23.71 22.35 -5.88
C ALA A 287 -25.08 22.67 -5.26
N ALA A 288 -25.22 22.74 -3.95
CA ALA A 288 -26.39 23.40 -3.33
C ALA A 288 -26.06 24.91 -3.08
N ARG A 289 -25.46 25.56 -4.07
CA ARG A 289 -25.14 26.99 -4.04
C ARG A 289 -25.83 27.67 -5.25
N ASP A 290 -27.15 27.79 -5.16
CA ASP A 290 -27.91 28.82 -5.85
C ASP A 290 -29.04 29.31 -4.94
#